data_91ec6d0b13901f3e2fd1293c7f26b87c
#
_entry.id   91ec6d0b13901f3e2fd1293c7f26b87c
#
_cell.length_a   1.000
_cell.length_b   1.000
_cell.length_c   1.000
_cell.angle_alpha   90.00
_cell.angle_beta   90.00
_cell.angle_gamma   90.00
#
_symmetry.space_group_name_H-M   'P 1'
#
loop_
_entity.id
_entity.type
_entity.pdbx_description
1 polymer ?
#
loop_
_entity_poly.entity_id
_entity_poly.type
_entity_poly.pdbx_seq_one_letter_code
_entity_poly.pdbx_strand_id
1 'polypeptide(L)'
;MLLPVFLAAAVVFGVLSTLETKQNALLAWNLSVMLASTNLLAFPMVCALPLKRIAARLAKSGSAVAGFSGADAIRRSNCVILTDGDLFPPGTVTLGGLKVFGEESGKVISYAATMAHASESGLSRLFDNLLASDGGFREQVEDVDFYEEGGVGGRIHGKTVLFGTAGFMRKRGVNLPRNLGLKTGVFLSVDGTLIAVFAVKYMPAENVDWALHALHHSRITPVLAVRDGNITPALLKRKFGTDARAVYPKLSTRLALSERGGGRPYALLMREGLMPYAEVVLGSKRLCASAKRCTVLAFLAATASTLLAFYLTFVGAYSVLTPFSLLIYVLLWSLSALVDALLSDRY
;
A
#
# COMPACT_ATOMS: atom_id res chain seq x y z
N MET A 1 26.30 11.61 -6.81
CA MET A 1 27.56 12.12 -6.23
C MET A 1 28.76 11.18 -6.33
N LEU A 2 28.61 9.86 -6.37
CA LEU A 2 29.73 8.90 -6.44
C LEU A 2 30.48 8.91 -7.80
N LEU A 3 29.76 9.06 -8.89
CA LEU A 3 30.32 9.01 -10.25
C LEU A 3 31.50 9.98 -10.49
N PRO A 4 31.40 11.29 -10.17
CA PRO A 4 32.51 12.21 -10.36
C PRO A 4 33.72 11.88 -9.49
N VAL A 5 33.51 11.29 -8.31
CA VAL A 5 34.62 10.89 -7.41
C VAL A 5 35.40 9.74 -8.03
N PHE A 6 34.77 8.73 -8.59
CA PHE A 6 35.46 7.62 -9.27
C PHE A 6 36.13 8.08 -10.55
N LEU A 7 35.55 9.00 -11.31
CA LEU A 7 36.20 9.60 -12.47
C LEU A 7 37.48 10.34 -12.09
N ALA A 8 37.42 11.18 -11.06
CA ALA A 8 38.59 11.91 -10.57
C ALA A 8 39.67 10.94 -10.06
N ALA A 9 39.29 9.92 -9.28
CA ALA A 9 40.19 8.90 -8.79
C ALA A 9 40.86 8.12 -9.95
N ALA A 10 40.09 7.74 -10.99
CA ALA A 10 40.65 7.04 -12.15
C ALA A 10 41.66 7.88 -12.91
N VAL A 11 41.42 9.17 -13.07
CA VAL A 11 42.41 10.08 -13.70
C VAL A 11 43.66 10.23 -12.86
N VAL A 12 43.51 10.49 -11.56
CA VAL A 12 44.66 10.64 -10.65
C VAL A 12 45.51 9.38 -10.63
N PHE A 13 44.91 8.20 -10.47
CA PHE A 13 45.65 6.92 -10.44
C PHE A 13 46.28 6.58 -11.79
N GLY A 14 45.60 6.91 -12.91
CA GLY A 14 46.20 6.71 -14.24
C GLY A 14 47.44 7.56 -14.48
N VAL A 15 47.39 8.84 -14.05
CA VAL A 15 48.56 9.73 -14.12
C VAL A 15 49.67 9.26 -13.19
N LEU A 16 49.38 8.91 -11.92
CA LEU A 16 50.36 8.43 -10.96
C LEU A 16 51.06 7.15 -11.46
N SER A 17 50.33 6.18 -11.99
CA SER A 17 50.90 4.96 -12.57
C SER A 17 51.80 5.25 -13.75
N THR A 18 51.51 6.24 -14.57
CA THR A 18 52.34 6.64 -15.72
C THR A 18 53.63 7.32 -15.25
N LEU A 19 53.58 8.16 -14.25
CA LEU A 19 54.75 8.83 -13.68
C LEU A 19 55.72 7.83 -13.06
N GLU A 20 55.22 6.84 -12.34
CA GLU A 20 56.04 5.80 -11.70
C GLU A 20 56.73 4.90 -12.74
N THR A 21 56.01 4.45 -13.75
CA THR A 21 56.59 3.61 -14.83
C THR A 21 57.48 4.37 -15.78
N LYS A 22 57.54 5.72 -15.71
CA LYS A 22 58.33 6.62 -16.59
C LYS A 22 58.10 6.39 -18.09
N GLN A 23 56.95 5.83 -18.46
CA GLN A 23 56.56 5.52 -19.84
C GLN A 23 55.42 6.39 -20.30
N ASN A 24 55.67 7.64 -20.70
CA ASN A 24 54.68 8.61 -21.11
C ASN A 24 53.81 8.11 -22.30
N ALA A 25 54.31 7.22 -23.11
CA ALA A 25 53.59 6.60 -24.23
C ALA A 25 52.38 5.74 -23.72
N LEU A 26 52.39 5.27 -22.48
CA LEU A 26 51.34 4.45 -21.89
C LEU A 26 50.24 5.25 -21.16
N LEU A 27 50.34 6.59 -21.12
CA LEU A 27 49.38 7.43 -20.40
C LEU A 27 47.93 7.18 -20.89
N ALA A 28 47.72 7.17 -22.20
CA ALA A 28 46.38 6.92 -22.77
C ALA A 28 45.86 5.50 -22.42
N TRP A 29 46.73 4.52 -22.41
CA TRP A 29 46.39 3.16 -22.02
C TRP A 29 46.01 3.06 -20.54
N ASN A 30 46.83 3.61 -19.65
CA ASN A 30 46.57 3.61 -18.20
C ASN A 30 45.27 4.32 -17.85
N LEU A 31 45.02 5.48 -18.46
CA LEU A 31 43.74 6.20 -18.29
C LEU A 31 42.56 5.39 -18.81
N SER A 32 42.68 4.75 -19.97
CA SER A 32 41.63 3.92 -20.53
C SER A 32 41.29 2.73 -19.64
N VAL A 33 42.30 2.04 -19.13
CA VAL A 33 42.17 0.90 -18.19
C VAL A 33 41.48 1.37 -16.89
N MET A 34 41.92 2.49 -16.32
CA MET A 34 41.36 3.04 -15.10
C MET A 34 39.89 3.41 -15.31
N LEU A 35 39.55 4.10 -16.38
CA LEU A 35 38.16 4.48 -16.71
C LEU A 35 37.30 3.25 -16.98
N ALA A 36 37.78 2.26 -17.70
CA ALA A 36 37.05 1.03 -17.95
C ALA A 36 36.82 0.22 -16.66
N SER A 37 37.83 0.16 -15.77
CA SER A 37 37.75 -0.59 -14.51
C SER A 37 36.74 0.01 -13.53
N THR A 38 36.48 1.34 -13.54
CA THR A 38 35.49 1.96 -12.66
C THR A 38 34.04 1.51 -12.94
N ASN A 39 33.81 0.81 -14.05
CA ASN A 39 32.51 0.25 -14.43
C ASN A 39 31.37 1.29 -14.37
N LEU A 40 31.62 2.50 -14.82
CA LEU A 40 30.69 3.64 -14.73
C LEU A 40 29.32 3.37 -15.39
N LEU A 41 29.29 2.55 -16.43
CA LEU A 41 28.05 2.17 -17.13
C LEU A 41 27.15 1.25 -16.32
N ALA A 42 27.69 0.55 -15.32
CA ALA A 42 26.88 -0.30 -14.46
C ALA A 42 25.99 0.52 -13.49
N PHE A 43 26.40 1.71 -13.08
CA PHE A 43 25.62 2.53 -12.14
C PHE A 43 24.19 2.87 -12.63
N PRO A 44 23.99 3.35 -13.86
CA PRO A 44 22.63 3.55 -14.38
C PRO A 44 21.82 2.25 -14.49
N MET A 45 22.46 1.16 -14.94
CA MET A 45 21.79 -0.14 -15.12
C MET A 45 21.33 -0.73 -13.80
N VAL A 46 22.12 -0.58 -12.74
CA VAL A 46 21.86 -1.06 -11.37
C VAL A 46 20.55 -0.48 -10.81
N CYS A 47 20.25 0.78 -11.11
CA CYS A 47 18.99 1.42 -10.69
C CYS A 47 17.85 1.13 -11.65
N ALA A 48 18.11 1.07 -12.95
CA ALA A 48 17.07 0.90 -13.96
C ALA A 48 16.43 -0.50 -13.94
N LEU A 49 17.21 -1.55 -13.67
CA LEU A 49 16.71 -2.92 -13.68
C LEU A 49 15.67 -3.21 -12.57
N PRO A 50 15.92 -2.89 -11.29
CA PRO A 50 14.92 -3.04 -10.24
C PRO A 50 13.66 -2.21 -10.51
N LEU A 51 13.83 -0.97 -10.99
CA LEU A 51 12.70 -0.10 -11.35
C LEU A 51 11.84 -0.73 -12.44
N LYS A 52 12.46 -1.22 -13.53
CA LYS A 52 11.76 -1.89 -14.63
C LYS A 52 10.97 -3.12 -14.14
N ARG A 53 11.57 -3.96 -13.29
CA ARG A 53 10.93 -5.16 -12.75
C ARG A 53 9.74 -4.83 -11.88
N ILE A 54 9.91 -3.94 -10.90
CA ILE A 54 8.83 -3.52 -10.01
C ILE A 54 7.74 -2.80 -10.79
N ALA A 55 8.08 -1.90 -11.72
CA ALA A 55 7.09 -1.23 -12.56
C ALA A 55 6.27 -2.23 -13.40
N ALA A 56 6.91 -3.25 -13.99
CA ALA A 56 6.21 -4.29 -14.73
C ALA A 56 5.26 -5.13 -13.85
N ARG A 57 5.64 -5.39 -12.58
CA ARG A 57 4.77 -6.07 -11.62
C ARG A 57 3.58 -5.19 -11.22
N LEU A 58 3.83 -3.92 -10.85
CA LEU A 58 2.79 -2.96 -10.49
C LEU A 58 1.80 -2.74 -11.64
N ALA A 59 2.28 -2.67 -12.89
CA ALA A 59 1.41 -2.56 -14.06
C ALA A 59 0.42 -3.73 -14.18
N LYS A 60 0.82 -4.95 -13.83
CA LYS A 60 -0.08 -6.13 -13.83
C LYS A 60 -1.20 -5.99 -12.79
N SER A 61 -0.92 -5.39 -11.63
CA SER A 61 -1.94 -5.11 -10.61
C SER A 61 -2.78 -3.86 -10.92
N GLY A 62 -2.49 -3.16 -12.02
CA GLY A 62 -3.15 -1.89 -12.37
C GLY A 62 -2.71 -0.73 -11.50
N SER A 63 -1.45 -0.70 -11.12
CA SER A 63 -0.89 0.36 -10.30
C SER A 63 0.44 0.87 -10.86
N ALA A 64 0.82 2.09 -10.47
CA ALA A 64 2.09 2.69 -10.84
C ALA A 64 2.61 3.59 -9.71
N VAL A 65 3.93 3.69 -9.59
CA VAL A 65 4.60 4.57 -8.64
C VAL A 65 5.34 5.68 -9.37
N ALA A 66 5.40 6.87 -8.77
CA ALA A 66 6.06 8.05 -9.36
C ALA A 66 7.59 7.96 -9.26
N GLY A 67 8.18 6.94 -9.90
CA GLY A 67 9.62 6.70 -9.94
C GLY A 67 10.24 6.45 -8.57
N PHE A 68 11.54 6.67 -8.45
CA PHE A 68 12.26 6.49 -7.18
C PHE A 68 11.84 7.49 -6.10
N SER A 69 11.48 8.72 -6.46
CA SER A 69 11.04 9.73 -5.50
C SER A 69 9.72 9.36 -4.84
N GLY A 70 8.76 8.84 -5.62
CA GLY A 70 7.50 8.32 -5.09
C GLY A 70 7.71 7.09 -4.24
N ALA A 71 8.54 6.14 -4.69
CA ALA A 71 8.88 4.95 -3.93
C ALA A 71 9.58 5.28 -2.61
N ASP A 72 10.49 6.27 -2.57
CA ASP A 72 11.18 6.69 -1.35
C ASP A 72 10.23 7.33 -0.33
N ALA A 73 9.26 8.10 -0.80
CA ALA A 73 8.23 8.66 0.05
C ALA A 73 7.35 7.56 0.67
N ILE A 74 6.87 6.61 -0.17
CA ILE A 74 5.98 5.53 0.26
C ILE A 74 6.70 4.55 1.21
N ARG A 75 7.98 4.17 0.94
CA ARG A 75 8.72 3.21 1.77
C ARG A 75 8.88 3.62 3.23
N ARG A 76 8.79 4.93 3.52
CA ARG A 76 8.89 5.48 4.88
C ARG A 76 7.62 5.23 5.69
N SER A 77 6.52 4.84 5.04
CA SER A 77 5.26 4.55 5.71
C SER A 77 5.35 3.24 6.50
N ASN A 78 4.99 3.31 7.77
CA ASN A 78 4.91 2.15 8.67
C ASN A 78 3.46 1.75 8.94
N CYS A 79 2.51 2.53 8.46
CA CYS A 79 1.08 2.24 8.55
C CYS A 79 0.37 2.55 7.23
N VAL A 80 -0.79 1.94 7.07
CA VAL A 80 -1.72 2.20 5.95
C VAL A 80 -3.11 2.48 6.52
N ILE A 81 -3.79 3.45 5.94
CA ILE A 81 -5.16 3.80 6.31
C ILE A 81 -6.09 2.97 5.43
N LEU A 82 -7.02 2.24 6.05
CA LEU A 82 -7.99 1.38 5.39
C LEU A 82 -9.41 1.84 5.71
N THR A 83 -10.20 2.03 4.68
CA THR A 83 -11.62 2.37 4.74
C THR A 83 -12.50 1.12 4.64
N ASP A 84 -13.81 1.29 4.79
CA ASP A 84 -14.79 0.20 4.65
C ASP A 84 -14.66 -0.51 3.30
N GLY A 85 -14.54 0.28 2.21
CA GLY A 85 -14.45 -0.24 0.84
C GLY A 85 -13.15 -0.99 0.54
N ASP A 86 -12.05 -0.65 1.21
CA ASP A 86 -10.77 -1.36 1.07
C ASP A 86 -10.83 -2.76 1.68
N LEU A 87 -11.55 -2.90 2.80
CA LEU A 87 -11.68 -4.15 3.55
C LEU A 87 -12.80 -5.05 3.00
N PHE A 88 -13.90 -4.44 2.65
CA PHE A 88 -15.07 -5.12 2.12
C PHE A 88 -15.54 -4.43 0.83
N PRO A 89 -14.93 -4.76 -0.31
CA PRO A 89 -15.30 -4.21 -1.61
C PRO A 89 -16.77 -4.45 -1.97
N PRO A 90 -17.32 -3.70 -2.92
CA PRO A 90 -18.68 -3.92 -3.40
C PRO A 90 -18.96 -5.38 -3.75
N GLY A 91 -20.13 -5.88 -3.29
CA GLY A 91 -20.53 -7.28 -3.48
C GLY A 91 -20.06 -8.25 -2.38
N THR A 92 -19.16 -7.85 -1.50
CA THR A 92 -18.71 -8.70 -0.37
C THR A 92 -19.55 -8.51 0.89
N VAL A 93 -20.35 -7.43 0.94
CA VAL A 93 -21.31 -7.19 2.01
C VAL A 93 -22.71 -7.50 1.48
N THR A 94 -23.40 -8.45 2.12
CA THR A 94 -24.70 -8.92 1.68
C THR A 94 -25.73 -8.89 2.82
N LEU A 95 -27.00 -8.72 2.47
CA LEU A 95 -28.09 -8.85 3.42
C LEU A 95 -28.40 -10.33 3.64
N GLY A 96 -28.30 -10.78 4.89
CA GLY A 96 -28.63 -12.15 5.29
C GLY A 96 -30.08 -12.32 5.74
N GLY A 97 -30.78 -11.22 6.01
CA GLY A 97 -32.20 -11.22 6.41
C GLY A 97 -32.62 -9.87 6.94
N LEU A 98 -33.90 -9.59 6.83
CA LEU A 98 -34.58 -8.39 7.34
C LEU A 98 -35.71 -8.83 8.27
N LYS A 99 -35.81 -8.19 9.43
CA LYS A 99 -36.96 -8.32 10.33
C LYS A 99 -37.53 -6.93 10.65
N VAL A 100 -38.75 -6.70 10.30
CA VAL A 100 -39.50 -5.44 10.51
C VAL A 100 -40.45 -5.61 11.71
N PHE A 101 -40.64 -4.53 12.47
CA PHE A 101 -41.51 -4.48 13.64
C PHE A 101 -42.49 -3.30 13.53
N GLY A 102 -43.75 -3.58 13.29
CA GLY A 102 -44.84 -2.61 13.41
C GLY A 102 -44.92 -1.49 12.36
N GLU A 103 -44.04 -1.51 11.36
CA GLU A 103 -44.01 -0.50 10.28
C GLU A 103 -44.07 -1.17 8.90
N GLU A 104 -44.35 -0.39 7.87
CA GLU A 104 -44.34 -0.86 6.48
C GLU A 104 -42.90 -1.05 5.99
N SER A 105 -42.59 -2.17 5.29
CA SER A 105 -41.26 -2.52 4.85
C SER A 105 -40.61 -1.48 3.93
N GLY A 106 -41.40 -0.89 2.99
CA GLY A 106 -40.91 0.13 2.08
C GLY A 106 -40.36 1.37 2.81
N LYS A 107 -41.10 1.86 3.81
CA LYS A 107 -40.70 2.98 4.65
C LYS A 107 -39.44 2.67 5.48
N VAL A 108 -39.38 1.47 6.01
CA VAL A 108 -38.19 1.00 6.78
C VAL A 108 -36.97 0.96 5.90
N ILE A 109 -37.07 0.45 4.67
CA ILE A 109 -35.97 0.39 3.69
C ILE A 109 -35.55 1.81 3.29
N SER A 110 -36.51 2.73 3.04
CA SER A 110 -36.23 4.13 2.72
C SER A 110 -35.43 4.81 3.84
N TYR A 111 -35.86 4.67 5.09
CA TYR A 111 -35.16 5.24 6.25
C TYR A 111 -33.77 4.63 6.43
N ALA A 112 -33.65 3.30 6.31
CA ALA A 112 -32.37 2.62 6.42
C ALA A 112 -31.38 3.03 5.32
N ALA A 113 -31.84 3.14 4.07
CA ALA A 113 -31.01 3.59 2.94
C ALA A 113 -30.59 5.06 3.10
N THR A 114 -31.49 5.92 3.57
CA THR A 114 -31.18 7.33 3.87
C THR A 114 -30.08 7.44 4.94
N MET A 115 -30.23 6.75 6.06
CA MET A 115 -29.25 6.77 7.14
C MET A 115 -27.92 6.11 6.77
N ALA A 116 -27.96 5.01 6.02
CA ALA A 116 -26.76 4.36 5.51
C ALA A 116 -25.97 5.27 4.56
N HIS A 117 -26.68 6.00 3.70
CA HIS A 117 -26.09 7.00 2.82
C HIS A 117 -25.47 8.17 3.60
N ALA A 118 -26.22 8.72 4.56
CA ALA A 118 -25.77 9.81 5.42
C ALA A 118 -24.54 9.42 6.27
N SER A 119 -24.38 8.13 6.60
CA SER A 119 -23.20 7.62 7.30
C SER A 119 -21.96 7.55 6.42
N GLU A 120 -22.09 7.63 5.11
CA GLU A 120 -21.02 7.42 4.11
C GLU A 120 -20.20 6.13 4.38
N SER A 121 -20.83 5.13 4.98
CA SER A 121 -20.22 3.83 5.27
C SER A 121 -20.28 2.89 4.07
N GLY A 122 -19.50 1.82 4.10
CA GLY A 122 -19.53 0.76 3.09
C GLY A 122 -20.89 0.08 2.94
N LEU A 123 -21.81 0.30 3.88
CA LEU A 123 -23.19 -0.20 3.83
C LEU A 123 -24.09 0.55 2.84
N SER A 124 -23.74 1.79 2.46
CA SER A 124 -24.56 2.63 1.59
C SER A 124 -24.99 1.89 0.31
N ARG A 125 -24.05 1.25 -0.38
CA ARG A 125 -24.34 0.48 -1.61
C ARG A 125 -25.29 -0.69 -1.40
N LEU A 126 -25.19 -1.38 -0.26
CA LEU A 126 -26.11 -2.48 0.08
C LEU A 126 -27.54 -1.99 0.23
N PHE A 127 -27.72 -0.90 0.98
CA PHE A 127 -29.04 -0.33 1.23
C PHE A 127 -29.61 0.40 0.01
N ASP A 128 -28.76 1.01 -0.83
CA ASP A 128 -29.19 1.60 -2.10
C ASP A 128 -29.72 0.53 -3.07
N ASN A 129 -29.05 -0.62 -3.15
CA ASN A 129 -29.55 -1.74 -3.96
C ASN A 129 -30.86 -2.30 -3.41
N LEU A 130 -31.02 -2.36 -2.09
CA LEU A 130 -32.25 -2.78 -1.45
C LEU A 130 -33.39 -1.81 -1.75
N LEU A 131 -33.13 -0.51 -1.63
CA LEU A 131 -34.07 0.56 -1.94
C LEU A 131 -34.52 0.52 -3.41
N ALA A 132 -33.56 0.34 -4.33
CA ALA A 132 -33.83 0.23 -5.76
C ALA A 132 -34.72 -0.99 -6.09
N SER A 133 -34.53 -2.11 -5.40
CA SER A 133 -35.33 -3.33 -5.58
C SER A 133 -36.77 -3.17 -5.02
N ASP A 134 -36.95 -2.31 -4.03
CA ASP A 134 -38.23 -2.00 -3.44
C ASP A 134 -39.00 -0.88 -4.20
N GLY A 135 -38.32 -0.21 -5.15
CA GLY A 135 -38.88 0.90 -5.91
C GLY A 135 -39.05 2.20 -5.12
N GLY A 136 -38.41 2.30 -3.96
CA GLY A 136 -38.45 3.46 -3.07
C GLY A 136 -37.40 4.54 -3.43
N PHE A 137 -37.43 5.63 -2.70
CA PHE A 137 -36.47 6.72 -2.79
C PHE A 137 -35.96 7.12 -1.40
N ARG A 138 -34.82 7.79 -1.38
CA ARG A 138 -34.23 8.30 -0.13
C ARG A 138 -34.99 9.52 0.35
N GLU A 139 -35.11 9.63 1.66
CA GLU A 139 -35.68 10.77 2.33
C GLU A 139 -34.62 11.85 2.58
N GLN A 140 -35.08 13.06 2.95
CA GLN A 140 -34.14 14.07 3.48
C GLN A 140 -33.85 13.80 4.96
N VAL A 141 -32.56 13.84 5.33
CA VAL A 141 -32.14 13.73 6.72
C VAL A 141 -31.48 15.03 7.16
N GLU A 142 -31.81 15.47 8.36
CA GLU A 142 -31.27 16.66 9.01
C GLU A 142 -30.51 16.24 10.27
N ASP A 143 -29.59 17.11 10.75
CA ASP A 143 -28.87 16.96 12.03
C ASP A 143 -28.17 15.59 12.16
N VAL A 144 -27.31 15.25 11.19
CA VAL A 144 -26.60 13.95 11.19
C VAL A 144 -25.46 13.95 12.19
N ASP A 145 -25.56 13.10 13.20
CA ASP A 145 -24.57 12.88 14.24
C ASP A 145 -23.96 11.48 14.18
N PHE A 146 -22.63 11.41 14.34
CA PHE A 146 -21.89 10.16 14.41
C PHE A 146 -21.56 9.80 15.86
N TYR A 147 -21.61 8.51 16.18
CA TYR A 147 -21.39 8.01 17.54
C TYR A 147 -20.29 6.95 17.61
N GLU A 148 -19.45 7.04 18.64
CA GLU A 148 -18.27 6.17 18.85
C GLU A 148 -18.64 4.69 18.88
N GLU A 149 -19.84 4.36 19.36
CA GLU A 149 -20.34 3.00 19.49
C GLU A 149 -20.75 2.34 18.17
N GLY A 150 -20.52 3.03 17.05
CA GLY A 150 -20.79 2.52 15.71
C GLY A 150 -22.24 2.68 15.30
N GLY A 151 -22.71 3.91 15.32
CA GLY A 151 -24.03 4.31 14.83
C GLY A 151 -24.06 5.75 14.37
N VAL A 152 -25.13 6.09 13.67
CA VAL A 152 -25.47 7.43 13.20
C VAL A 152 -26.90 7.76 13.61
N GLY A 153 -27.13 8.99 14.01
CA GLY A 153 -28.44 9.55 14.30
C GLY A 153 -28.75 10.70 13.36
N GLY A 154 -30.03 10.98 13.13
CA GLY A 154 -30.49 12.12 12.34
C GLY A 154 -31.98 12.31 12.51
N ARG A 155 -32.52 13.36 11.87
CA ARG A 155 -33.94 13.61 11.84
C ARG A 155 -34.51 13.39 10.43
N ILE A 156 -35.57 12.61 10.33
CA ILE A 156 -36.35 12.40 9.09
C ILE A 156 -37.78 12.71 9.39
N HIS A 157 -38.37 13.66 8.67
CA HIS A 157 -39.77 14.16 8.90
C HIS A 157 -40.01 14.53 10.37
N GLY A 158 -39.03 15.21 11.00
CA GLY A 158 -39.13 15.64 12.41
C GLY A 158 -38.98 14.52 13.45
N LYS A 159 -38.87 13.24 13.03
CA LYS A 159 -38.63 12.10 13.92
C LYS A 159 -37.15 11.79 14.10
N THR A 160 -36.76 11.42 15.30
CA THR A 160 -35.40 11.00 15.58
C THR A 160 -35.14 9.57 15.10
N VAL A 161 -34.26 9.42 14.14
CA VAL A 161 -33.91 8.12 13.55
C VAL A 161 -32.50 7.75 13.94
N LEU A 162 -32.32 6.53 14.49
CA LEU A 162 -31.02 5.97 14.84
C LEU A 162 -30.74 4.73 14.01
N PHE A 163 -29.52 4.64 13.49
CA PHE A 163 -29.07 3.55 12.63
C PHE A 163 -27.68 3.09 13.05
N GLY A 164 -27.48 1.82 13.37
CA GLY A 164 -26.17 1.33 13.81
C GLY A 164 -26.19 -0.03 14.50
N THR A 165 -25.13 -0.30 15.27
CA THR A 165 -24.89 -1.57 15.94
C THR A 165 -25.84 -1.80 17.14
N ALA A 166 -25.94 -3.05 17.59
CA ALA A 166 -26.69 -3.39 18.82
C ALA A 166 -26.12 -2.68 20.07
N GLY A 167 -24.80 -2.50 20.14
CA GLY A 167 -24.13 -1.79 21.23
C GLY A 167 -24.54 -0.32 21.31
N PHE A 168 -24.57 0.32 20.14
CA PHE A 168 -25.03 1.70 20.00
C PHE A 168 -26.50 1.85 20.44
N MET A 169 -27.41 1.00 19.93
CA MET A 169 -28.83 1.06 20.26
C MET A 169 -29.09 0.92 21.77
N ARG A 170 -28.41 -0.04 22.44
CA ARG A 170 -28.53 -0.21 23.90
C ARG A 170 -28.09 1.01 24.67
N LYS A 171 -26.97 1.64 24.29
CA LYS A 171 -26.51 2.89 24.93
C LYS A 171 -27.49 4.06 24.76
N ARG A 172 -28.28 4.04 23.69
CA ARG A 172 -29.35 5.03 23.42
C ARG A 172 -30.69 4.64 24.03
N GLY A 173 -30.74 3.60 24.87
CA GLY A 173 -31.94 3.19 25.56
C GLY A 173 -32.98 2.46 24.70
N VAL A 174 -32.62 2.05 23.47
CA VAL A 174 -33.51 1.29 22.61
C VAL A 174 -33.60 -0.16 23.09
N ASN A 175 -34.81 -0.64 23.37
CA ASN A 175 -35.04 -2.02 23.77
C ASN A 175 -34.83 -2.99 22.60
N LEU A 176 -33.88 -3.91 22.75
CA LEU A 176 -33.60 -4.94 21.76
C LEU A 176 -34.12 -6.31 22.21
N PRO A 177 -34.69 -7.12 21.31
CA PRO A 177 -35.09 -8.49 21.61
C PRO A 177 -33.91 -9.34 22.11
N ARG A 178 -34.13 -10.16 23.16
CA ARG A 178 -33.05 -10.90 23.84
C ARG A 178 -32.40 -12.01 23.00
N ASN A 179 -33.06 -12.55 21.97
CA ASN A 179 -32.64 -13.75 21.22
C ASN A 179 -32.45 -13.49 19.71
N LEU A 180 -31.75 -12.43 19.33
CA LEU A 180 -31.53 -12.17 17.90
C LEU A 180 -30.42 -13.04 17.27
N GLY A 181 -29.51 -13.65 18.08
CA GLY A 181 -28.45 -14.56 17.61
C GLY A 181 -27.51 -13.98 16.53
N LEU A 182 -27.57 -12.67 16.28
CA LEU A 182 -26.86 -12.01 15.20
C LEU A 182 -25.43 -11.66 15.66
N LYS A 183 -24.45 -12.15 14.90
CA LYS A 183 -23.03 -11.81 15.10
C LYS A 183 -22.68 -10.44 14.52
N THR A 184 -23.35 -10.03 13.44
CA THR A 184 -23.23 -8.75 12.75
C THR A 184 -24.61 -8.33 12.32
N GLY A 185 -25.05 -7.15 12.75
CA GLY A 185 -26.38 -6.63 12.44
C GLY A 185 -26.39 -5.13 12.51
N VAL A 186 -27.30 -4.56 11.75
CA VAL A 186 -27.62 -3.14 11.77
C VAL A 186 -29.07 -2.98 12.22
N PHE A 187 -29.28 -2.07 13.14
CA PHE A 187 -30.56 -1.81 13.78
C PHE A 187 -31.04 -0.42 13.38
N LEU A 188 -32.33 -0.30 13.16
CA LEU A 188 -33.00 0.96 12.87
C LEU A 188 -34.06 1.22 13.93
N SER A 189 -34.01 2.39 14.56
CA SER A 189 -35.04 2.84 15.49
C SER A 189 -35.56 4.22 15.11
N VAL A 190 -36.83 4.47 15.43
CA VAL A 190 -37.49 5.76 15.27
C VAL A 190 -38.08 6.13 16.62
N ASP A 191 -37.83 7.36 17.08
CA ASP A 191 -38.27 7.89 18.37
C ASP A 191 -38.05 6.92 19.55
N GLY A 192 -36.91 6.26 19.56
CA GLY A 192 -36.53 5.29 20.60
C GLY A 192 -37.11 3.89 20.48
N THR A 193 -37.99 3.68 19.48
CA THR A 193 -38.63 2.37 19.22
C THR A 193 -37.86 1.62 18.11
N LEU A 194 -37.52 0.38 18.33
CA LEU A 194 -36.91 -0.47 17.30
C LEU A 194 -37.93 -0.82 16.22
N ILE A 195 -37.64 -0.43 14.97
CA ILE A 195 -38.54 -0.70 13.82
C ILE A 195 -37.98 -1.74 12.86
N ALA A 196 -36.64 -1.95 12.82
CA ALA A 196 -36.09 -3.00 11.99
C ALA A 196 -34.71 -3.50 12.46
N VAL A 197 -34.41 -4.73 12.04
CA VAL A 197 -33.11 -5.38 12.22
C VAL A 197 -32.68 -6.01 10.89
N PHE A 198 -31.51 -5.61 10.43
CA PHE A 198 -30.87 -6.11 9.21
C PHE A 198 -29.70 -7.03 9.61
N ALA A 199 -29.76 -8.29 9.21
CA ALA A 199 -28.63 -9.22 9.36
C ALA A 199 -27.65 -8.98 8.20
N VAL A 200 -26.46 -8.45 8.50
CA VAL A 200 -25.44 -8.15 7.49
C VAL A 200 -24.36 -9.23 7.51
N LYS A 201 -24.03 -9.77 6.36
CA LYS A 201 -22.95 -10.75 6.19
C LYS A 201 -21.76 -10.11 5.48
N TYR A 202 -20.60 -10.19 6.10
CA TYR A 202 -19.32 -9.77 5.53
C TYR A 202 -18.58 -10.99 5.00
N MET A 203 -18.28 -11.03 3.70
CA MET A 203 -17.56 -12.12 3.07
C MET A 203 -16.13 -11.68 2.78
N PRO A 204 -15.10 -12.43 3.21
CA PRO A 204 -13.73 -12.10 2.88
C PRO A 204 -13.49 -12.28 1.39
N ALA A 205 -12.80 -11.33 0.76
CA ALA A 205 -12.34 -11.45 -0.62
C ALA A 205 -10.87 -11.90 -0.60
N GLU A 206 -10.49 -12.84 -1.48
CA GLU A 206 -9.13 -13.41 -1.54
C GLU A 206 -8.05 -12.35 -1.76
N ASN A 207 -8.33 -11.35 -2.60
CA ASN A 207 -7.42 -10.26 -2.87
C ASN A 207 -7.18 -9.36 -1.64
N VAL A 208 -8.18 -9.19 -0.78
CA VAL A 208 -8.07 -8.44 0.48
C VAL A 208 -7.30 -9.26 1.51
N ASP A 209 -7.60 -10.55 1.62
CA ASP A 209 -6.92 -11.47 2.51
C ASP A 209 -5.41 -11.53 2.22
N TRP A 210 -5.06 -11.75 0.94
CA TRP A 210 -3.67 -11.70 0.49
C TRP A 210 -2.98 -10.38 0.86
N ALA A 211 -3.65 -9.24 0.61
CA ALA A 211 -3.08 -7.92 0.85
C ALA A 211 -2.83 -7.67 2.34
N LEU A 212 -3.78 -8.06 3.21
CA LEU A 212 -3.62 -7.92 4.66
C LEU A 212 -2.47 -8.79 5.18
N HIS A 213 -2.34 -10.04 4.72
CA HIS A 213 -1.22 -10.91 5.05
C HIS A 213 0.12 -10.35 4.59
N ALA A 214 0.20 -9.85 3.35
CA ALA A 214 1.41 -9.28 2.78
C ALA A 214 1.86 -8.00 3.53
N LEU A 215 0.92 -7.12 3.89
CA LEU A 215 1.18 -5.94 4.71
C LEU A 215 1.68 -6.33 6.10
N HIS A 216 1.03 -7.29 6.74
CA HIS A 216 1.43 -7.80 8.05
C HIS A 216 2.85 -8.39 8.04
N HIS A 217 3.15 -9.25 7.06
CA HIS A 217 4.50 -9.83 6.89
C HIS A 217 5.58 -8.74 6.70
N SER A 218 5.22 -7.64 6.06
CA SER A 218 6.10 -6.48 5.86
C SER A 218 6.14 -5.49 7.03
N ARG A 219 5.55 -5.84 8.17
CA ARG A 219 5.46 -5.03 9.39
C ARG A 219 4.81 -3.66 9.17
N ILE A 220 3.78 -3.64 8.34
CA ILE A 220 2.97 -2.45 8.09
C ILE A 220 1.69 -2.59 8.90
N THR A 221 1.39 -1.60 9.72
CA THR A 221 0.24 -1.62 10.62
C THR A 221 -0.98 -1.02 9.91
N PRO A 222 -2.09 -1.78 9.77
CA PRO A 222 -3.36 -1.22 9.31
C PRO A 222 -3.96 -0.27 10.34
N VAL A 223 -4.41 0.90 9.90
CA VAL A 223 -5.18 1.88 10.69
C VAL A 223 -6.58 1.92 10.11
N LEU A 224 -7.57 1.55 10.89
CA LEU A 224 -8.95 1.44 10.44
C LEU A 224 -9.63 2.81 10.48
N ALA A 225 -9.82 3.43 9.31
CA ALA A 225 -10.61 4.64 9.12
C ALA A 225 -12.03 4.28 8.66
N VAL A 226 -12.63 3.32 9.36
CA VAL A 226 -13.95 2.76 9.01
C VAL A 226 -15.08 3.55 9.66
N ARG A 227 -16.18 3.70 8.93
CA ARG A 227 -17.42 4.33 9.38
C ARG A 227 -18.49 3.30 9.79
N ASP A 228 -18.42 2.08 9.24
CA ASP A 228 -19.28 0.98 9.66
C ASP A 228 -18.85 0.43 11.04
N GLY A 229 -19.72 0.59 12.02
CA GLY A 229 -19.47 0.14 13.40
C GLY A 229 -19.33 -1.37 13.58
N ASN A 230 -19.72 -2.18 12.60
CA ASN A 230 -19.51 -3.62 12.61
C ASN A 230 -18.07 -4.01 12.23
N ILE A 231 -17.34 -3.14 11.51
CA ILE A 231 -15.96 -3.40 11.09
C ILE A 231 -15.02 -3.06 12.24
N THR A 232 -14.67 -4.06 13.00
CA THR A 232 -13.78 -3.97 14.17
C THR A 232 -12.56 -4.88 14.00
N PRO A 233 -11.47 -4.67 14.75
CA PRO A 233 -10.33 -5.59 14.74
C PRO A 233 -10.71 -7.04 15.01
N ALA A 234 -11.73 -7.26 15.86
CA ALA A 234 -12.26 -8.60 16.15
C ALA A 234 -12.96 -9.22 14.93
N LEU A 235 -13.69 -8.43 14.13
CA LEU A 235 -14.27 -8.90 12.87
C LEU A 235 -13.17 -9.28 11.88
N LEU A 236 -12.12 -8.45 11.72
CA LEU A 236 -11.01 -8.73 10.82
C LEU A 236 -10.29 -10.01 11.20
N LYS A 237 -9.97 -10.19 12.49
CA LYS A 237 -9.36 -11.44 12.99
C LYS A 237 -10.22 -12.67 12.66
N ARG A 238 -11.53 -12.57 12.85
CA ARG A 238 -12.46 -13.67 12.57
C ARG A 238 -12.60 -13.98 11.08
N LYS A 239 -12.51 -12.97 10.19
CA LYS A 239 -12.77 -13.11 8.76
C LYS A 239 -11.53 -13.43 7.94
N PHE A 240 -10.39 -12.85 8.32
CA PHE A 240 -9.14 -12.96 7.57
C PHE A 240 -8.07 -13.77 8.32
N GLY A 241 -8.36 -14.27 9.53
CA GLY A 241 -7.42 -15.10 10.30
C GLY A 241 -6.12 -14.38 10.70
N THR A 242 -5.96 -13.15 10.30
CA THR A 242 -4.76 -12.36 10.59
C THR A 242 -4.81 -11.88 12.03
N ASP A 243 -3.71 -12.08 12.77
CA ASP A 243 -3.41 -11.33 13.99
C ASP A 243 -3.06 -9.87 13.64
N ALA A 244 -3.82 -9.30 12.71
CA ALA A 244 -3.64 -7.94 12.31
C ALA A 244 -3.78 -7.06 13.55
N ARG A 245 -2.68 -6.56 14.06
CA ARG A 245 -2.63 -5.49 15.06
C ARG A 245 -3.16 -4.21 14.44
N ALA A 246 -4.40 -4.27 13.95
CA ALA A 246 -5.05 -3.13 13.36
C ALA A 246 -5.31 -2.10 14.47
N VAL A 247 -4.84 -0.89 14.25
CA VAL A 247 -5.14 0.24 15.11
C VAL A 247 -6.57 0.68 14.82
N TYR A 248 -7.39 0.78 15.87
CA TYR A 248 -8.76 1.28 15.80
C TYR A 248 -8.86 2.62 16.52
N PRO A 249 -8.69 3.76 15.84
CA PRO A 249 -8.69 5.08 16.45
C PRO A 249 -10.09 5.48 16.96
N LYS A 250 -10.15 6.56 17.74
CA LYS A 250 -11.42 7.19 18.13
C LYS A 250 -12.17 7.69 16.88
N LEU A 251 -13.49 7.82 16.98
CA LEU A 251 -14.36 8.19 15.88
C LEU A 251 -13.91 9.48 15.18
N SER A 252 -13.62 10.54 15.92
CA SER A 252 -13.16 11.81 15.34
C SER A 252 -11.93 11.64 14.45
N THR A 253 -10.98 10.81 14.87
CA THR A 253 -9.78 10.49 14.10
C THR A 253 -10.11 9.62 12.88
N ARG A 254 -11.03 8.64 13.02
CA ARG A 254 -11.46 7.79 11.90
C ARG A 254 -12.14 8.61 10.82
N LEU A 255 -13.04 9.53 11.19
CA LEU A 255 -13.70 10.44 10.25
C LEU A 255 -12.68 11.33 9.54
N ALA A 256 -11.80 12.00 10.29
CA ALA A 256 -10.77 12.85 9.72
C ALA A 256 -9.80 12.09 8.80
N LEU A 257 -9.50 10.82 9.06
CA LEU A 257 -8.67 9.97 8.21
C LEU A 257 -9.41 9.50 6.95
N SER A 258 -10.72 9.24 7.03
CA SER A 258 -11.53 8.82 5.89
C SER A 258 -11.78 9.96 4.89
N GLU A 259 -11.77 11.22 5.35
CA GLU A 259 -12.01 12.42 4.53
C GLU A 259 -10.75 12.98 3.86
N ARG A 260 -9.57 12.44 4.16
CA ARG A 260 -8.33 12.95 3.58
C ARG A 260 -8.30 12.75 2.08
N GLY A 261 -8.64 13.82 1.38
CA GLY A 261 -8.29 14.05 0.00
C GLY A 261 -7.25 15.18 -0.05
N GLY A 262 -6.27 15.07 -0.91
CA GLY A 262 -5.28 16.12 -1.15
C GLY A 262 -3.89 15.75 -0.64
N GLY A 263 -2.89 16.33 -1.27
CA GLY A 263 -1.50 16.03 -1.08
C GLY A 263 -0.85 15.67 -2.41
N ARG A 264 0.47 15.50 -2.39
CA ARG A 264 1.21 15.15 -3.61
C ARG A 264 1.01 13.65 -3.90
N PRO A 265 0.48 13.28 -5.07
CA PRO A 265 0.32 11.87 -5.41
C PRO A 265 1.69 11.23 -5.66
N TYR A 266 1.99 10.15 -4.97
CA TYR A 266 3.21 9.36 -5.14
C TYR A 266 2.99 8.08 -5.94
N ALA A 267 1.73 7.69 -6.12
CA ALA A 267 1.32 6.52 -6.89
C ALA A 267 -0.05 6.75 -7.52
N LEU A 268 -0.33 5.97 -8.56
CA LEU A 268 -1.62 5.88 -9.23
C LEU A 268 -2.15 4.46 -9.07
N LEU A 269 -3.43 4.34 -8.74
CA LEU A 269 -4.17 3.08 -8.72
C LEU A 269 -5.28 3.17 -9.78
N MET A 270 -5.22 2.30 -10.77
CA MET A 270 -6.21 2.24 -11.86
C MET A 270 -7.32 1.21 -11.57
N ARG A 271 -7.13 0.41 -10.53
CA ARG A 271 -8.10 -0.56 -10.04
C ARG A 271 -8.41 -0.28 -8.59
N GLU A 272 -9.69 -0.34 -8.25
CA GLU A 272 -10.14 -0.24 -6.87
C GLU A 272 -9.72 -1.49 -6.06
N GLY A 273 -9.53 -1.30 -4.76
CA GLY A 273 -9.30 -2.38 -3.81
C GLY A 273 -7.92 -2.38 -3.16
N LEU A 274 -7.81 -3.18 -2.12
CA LEU A 274 -6.63 -3.21 -1.26
C LEU A 274 -5.40 -3.83 -1.92
N MET A 275 -5.58 -4.77 -2.87
CA MET A 275 -4.46 -5.46 -3.52
C MET A 275 -3.54 -4.52 -4.30
N PRO A 276 -4.01 -3.66 -5.23
CA PRO A 276 -3.15 -2.70 -5.93
C PRO A 276 -2.45 -1.74 -4.98
N TYR A 277 -3.13 -1.32 -3.92
CA TYR A 277 -2.57 -0.45 -2.88
C TYR A 277 -1.43 -1.14 -2.11
N ALA A 278 -1.64 -2.37 -1.65
CA ALA A 278 -0.62 -3.17 -0.99
C ALA A 278 0.60 -3.41 -1.90
N GLU A 279 0.38 -3.76 -3.17
CA GLU A 279 1.44 -3.93 -4.16
C GLU A 279 2.31 -2.66 -4.31
N VAL A 280 1.72 -1.48 -4.36
CA VAL A 280 2.47 -0.20 -4.41
C VAL A 280 3.33 -0.01 -3.17
N VAL A 281 2.78 -0.25 -1.98
CA VAL A 281 3.52 -0.07 -0.72
C VAL A 281 4.68 -1.05 -0.61
N LEU A 282 4.43 -2.33 -0.91
CA LEU A 282 5.41 -3.40 -0.86
C LEU A 282 6.46 -3.23 -1.96
N GLY A 283 6.02 -2.96 -3.19
CA GLY A 283 6.89 -2.70 -4.33
C GLY A 283 7.83 -1.52 -4.10
N SER A 284 7.33 -0.43 -3.50
CA SER A 284 8.13 0.73 -3.15
C SER A 284 9.23 0.40 -2.12
N LYS A 285 8.90 -0.37 -1.09
CA LYS A 285 9.89 -0.84 -0.10
C LYS A 285 10.94 -1.73 -0.75
N ARG A 286 10.52 -2.68 -1.59
CA ARG A 286 11.43 -3.60 -2.31
C ARG A 286 12.31 -2.87 -3.31
N LEU A 287 11.74 -1.94 -4.08
CA LEU A 287 12.50 -1.13 -5.05
C LEU A 287 13.64 -0.38 -4.36
N CYS A 288 13.33 0.35 -3.29
CA CYS A 288 14.34 1.12 -2.57
C CYS A 288 15.39 0.21 -1.88
N ALA A 289 14.99 -0.94 -1.34
CA ALA A 289 15.91 -1.89 -0.74
C ALA A 289 16.84 -2.51 -1.79
N SER A 290 16.32 -2.95 -2.93
CA SER A 290 17.11 -3.50 -4.04
C SER A 290 18.06 -2.44 -4.61
N ALA A 291 17.56 -1.24 -4.90
CA ALA A 291 18.40 -0.14 -5.38
C ALA A 291 19.57 0.19 -4.41
N LYS A 292 19.28 0.18 -3.08
CA LYS A 292 20.33 0.40 -2.08
C LYS A 292 21.39 -0.72 -2.11
N ARG A 293 20.97 -2.00 -2.12
CA ARG A 293 21.91 -3.13 -2.19
C ARG A 293 22.74 -3.09 -3.46
N CYS A 294 22.09 -2.90 -4.60
CA CYS A 294 22.77 -2.79 -5.89
C CYS A 294 23.75 -1.61 -5.92
N THR A 295 23.40 -0.46 -5.32
CA THR A 295 24.33 0.69 -5.24
C THR A 295 25.54 0.37 -4.38
N VAL A 296 25.37 -0.33 -3.26
CA VAL A 296 26.50 -0.77 -2.41
C VAL A 296 27.39 -1.76 -3.15
N LEU A 297 26.81 -2.74 -3.85
CA LEU A 297 27.58 -3.70 -4.67
C LEU A 297 28.35 -3.00 -5.78
N ALA A 298 27.73 -2.06 -6.49
CA ALA A 298 28.39 -1.29 -7.53
C ALA A 298 29.53 -0.42 -6.97
N PHE A 299 29.35 0.17 -5.79
CA PHE A 299 30.41 0.92 -5.11
C PHE A 299 31.60 0.03 -4.74
N LEU A 300 31.36 -1.12 -4.13
CA LEU A 300 32.39 -2.09 -3.78
C LEU A 300 33.13 -2.60 -5.04
N ALA A 301 32.37 -2.91 -6.10
CA ALA A 301 32.91 -3.31 -7.38
C ALA A 301 33.86 -2.25 -7.97
N ALA A 302 33.38 -1.01 -8.06
CA ALA A 302 34.14 0.10 -8.61
C ALA A 302 35.42 0.36 -7.80
N THR A 303 35.32 0.32 -6.47
CA THR A 303 36.49 0.52 -5.59
C THR A 303 37.51 -0.59 -5.77
N ALA A 304 37.10 -1.86 -5.69
CA ALA A 304 37.99 -3.01 -5.86
C ALA A 304 38.63 -3.03 -7.26
N SER A 305 37.84 -2.73 -8.29
CA SER A 305 38.31 -2.68 -9.68
C SER A 305 39.35 -1.60 -9.90
N THR A 306 39.11 -0.39 -9.38
CA THR A 306 40.02 0.75 -9.54
C THR A 306 41.36 0.47 -8.83
N LEU A 307 41.29 -0.08 -7.60
CA LEU A 307 42.51 -0.44 -6.86
C LEU A 307 43.27 -1.56 -7.54
N LEU A 308 42.62 -2.60 -8.04
CA LEU A 308 43.26 -3.69 -8.78
C LEU A 308 43.88 -3.19 -10.08
N ALA A 309 43.18 -2.37 -10.84
CA ALA A 309 43.71 -1.80 -12.07
C ALA A 309 44.91 -0.89 -11.80
N PHE A 310 44.84 -0.07 -10.75
CA PHE A 310 46.00 0.73 -10.32
C PHE A 310 47.22 -0.13 -9.97
N TYR A 311 47.02 -1.16 -9.17
CA TYR A 311 48.10 -2.09 -8.81
C TYR A 311 48.74 -2.74 -10.04
N LEU A 312 47.93 -3.27 -10.98
CA LEU A 312 48.43 -3.95 -12.17
C LEU A 312 49.13 -2.98 -13.14
N THR A 313 48.68 -1.78 -13.28
CA THR A 313 49.36 -0.75 -14.10
C THR A 313 50.62 -0.25 -13.42
N PHE A 314 50.62 -0.12 -12.11
CA PHE A 314 51.81 0.28 -11.32
C PHE A 314 52.95 -0.74 -11.41
N VAL A 315 52.63 -2.03 -11.36
CA VAL A 315 53.62 -3.12 -11.49
C VAL A 315 53.99 -3.40 -12.95
N GLY A 316 53.33 -2.78 -13.90
CA GLY A 316 53.58 -2.98 -15.34
C GLY A 316 53.06 -4.31 -15.89
N ALA A 317 52.06 -4.92 -15.21
CA ALA A 317 51.47 -6.21 -15.61
C ALA A 317 50.44 -6.06 -16.75
N TYR A 318 50.81 -5.41 -17.85
CA TYR A 318 49.95 -5.10 -18.98
C TYR A 318 49.40 -6.32 -19.73
N SER A 319 50.08 -7.45 -19.66
CA SER A 319 49.65 -8.71 -20.28
C SER A 319 48.34 -9.24 -19.69
N VAL A 320 48.02 -8.88 -18.46
CA VAL A 320 46.76 -9.24 -17.77
C VAL A 320 45.63 -8.27 -18.11
N LEU A 321 45.97 -7.03 -18.41
CA LEU A 321 45.02 -5.95 -18.67
C LEU A 321 44.55 -5.91 -20.12
N THR A 322 44.10 -7.05 -20.65
CA THR A 322 43.56 -7.12 -21.98
C THR A 322 42.09 -6.63 -22.00
N PRO A 323 41.56 -6.11 -23.11
CA PRO A 323 40.14 -5.75 -23.23
C PRO A 323 39.20 -6.91 -22.88
N PHE A 324 39.60 -8.15 -23.17
CA PHE A 324 38.86 -9.35 -22.88
C PHE A 324 38.77 -9.65 -21.37
N SER A 325 39.88 -9.55 -20.66
CA SER A 325 39.92 -9.75 -19.21
C SER A 325 39.11 -8.68 -18.45
N LEU A 326 39.21 -7.43 -18.89
CA LEU A 326 38.39 -6.33 -18.36
C LEU A 326 36.90 -6.56 -18.63
N LEU A 327 36.51 -7.03 -19.81
CA LEU A 327 35.12 -7.36 -20.12
C LEU A 327 34.58 -8.45 -19.21
N ILE A 328 35.34 -9.57 -19.03
CA ILE A 328 34.93 -10.66 -18.13
C ILE A 328 34.75 -10.13 -16.70
N TYR A 329 35.68 -9.32 -16.24
CA TYR A 329 35.65 -8.76 -14.89
C TYR A 329 34.38 -7.87 -14.67
N VAL A 330 34.10 -6.99 -15.61
CA VAL A 330 32.90 -6.15 -15.59
C VAL A 330 31.62 -6.99 -15.61
N LEU A 331 31.57 -8.05 -16.43
CA LEU A 331 30.43 -8.95 -16.49
C LEU A 331 30.20 -9.70 -15.18
N LEU A 332 31.25 -10.17 -14.50
CA LEU A 332 31.15 -10.86 -13.20
C LEU A 332 30.49 -9.97 -12.13
N TRP A 333 30.94 -8.72 -12.03
CA TRP A 333 30.33 -7.78 -11.09
C TRP A 333 28.90 -7.37 -11.46
N SER A 334 28.64 -7.21 -12.75
CA SER A 334 27.30 -6.88 -13.26
C SER A 334 26.31 -8.02 -13.01
N LEU A 335 26.78 -9.28 -13.02
CA LEU A 335 25.92 -10.45 -12.77
C LEU A 335 25.33 -10.43 -11.35
N SER A 336 26.11 -10.05 -10.34
CA SER A 336 25.60 -9.97 -8.96
C SER A 336 24.48 -8.95 -8.80
N ALA A 337 24.60 -7.79 -9.42
CA ALA A 337 23.56 -6.76 -9.45
C ALA A 337 22.33 -7.21 -10.26
N LEU A 338 22.55 -7.94 -11.36
CA LEU A 338 21.48 -8.52 -12.16
C LEU A 338 20.65 -9.52 -11.37
N VAL A 339 21.31 -10.43 -10.61
CA VAL A 339 20.62 -11.42 -9.77
C VAL A 339 19.78 -10.75 -8.72
N ASP A 340 20.27 -9.72 -7.99
CA ASP A 340 19.47 -8.99 -7.01
C ASP A 340 18.29 -8.29 -7.68
N ALA A 341 18.47 -7.69 -8.85
CA ALA A 341 17.41 -7.04 -9.60
C ALA A 341 16.34 -8.05 -10.08
N LEU A 342 16.75 -9.26 -10.51
CA LEU A 342 15.83 -10.33 -10.92
C LEU A 342 15.01 -10.88 -9.76
N LEU A 343 15.51 -10.80 -8.54
CA LEU A 343 14.82 -11.25 -7.34
C LEU A 343 13.96 -10.15 -6.68
N SER A 344 14.09 -8.90 -7.13
CA SER A 344 13.45 -7.75 -6.49
C SER A 344 11.91 -7.78 -6.55
N ASP A 345 11.32 -8.45 -7.54
CA ASP A 345 9.88 -8.55 -7.75
C ASP A 345 9.24 -9.79 -7.09
N ARG A 346 10.02 -10.61 -6.36
CA ARG A 346 9.52 -11.77 -5.61
C ARG A 346 9.17 -11.38 -4.17
N TYR A 347 7.87 -11.23 -3.87
CA TYR A 347 7.32 -11.01 -2.53
C TYR A 347 5.84 -11.41 -2.45
#